data_41dd7241cfceb29ae1d8ec0f2dbbd37f
#
_entry.id   41dd7241cfceb29ae1d8ec0f2dbbd37f
#
_cell.length_a   1.000
_cell.length_b   1.000
_cell.length_c   1.000
_cell.angle_alpha   90.00
_cell.angle_beta   90.00
_cell.angle_gamma   90.00
#
_symmetry.space_group_name_H-M   'P 1'
#
loop_
_entity.id
_entity.type
_entity.pdbx_description
1 polymer ?
#
loop_
_entity_poly.entity_id
_entity_poly.type
_entity_poly.pdbx_seq_one_letter_code
_entity_poly.pdbx_strand_id
1 'polypeptide(L)'
;MALKAAAWILASYVIGSIPFGLVVSKLLFKQDLRKLGSGNIGATNVLRNFGVQPFIAVMLLDMAKGIAAVAIGRALGLGPTLSLVAGMASIIGHNWSVFLGFKGGKGIATSGGVIIAAYPWQVIVVVIGVFVLLVLVTRIMSVGSIAAAVAFPVAALVFLWGDMRDYWAYIIIAILTCVFAIYKHRENIKRLMKGEEPKIKSRKAAPEGV
;
A
#
# COMPACT_ATOMS: atom_id res chain seq x y z
N MET A 1 11.32 25.52 -11.05
CA MET A 1 11.10 24.07 -11.00
C MET A 1 11.16 23.52 -9.57
N ALA A 2 12.15 23.84 -8.76
CA ALA A 2 12.31 23.32 -7.39
C ALA A 2 11.11 23.61 -6.47
N LEU A 3 10.56 24.82 -6.44
CA LEU A 3 9.41 25.17 -5.63
C LEU A 3 8.14 24.36 -6.02
N LYS A 4 7.91 24.17 -7.32
CA LYS A 4 6.81 23.35 -7.85
C LYS A 4 6.93 21.88 -7.43
N ALA A 5 8.14 21.33 -7.49
CA ALA A 5 8.42 19.97 -7.05
C ALA A 5 8.19 19.80 -5.53
N ALA A 6 8.73 20.71 -4.71
CA ALA A 6 8.56 20.69 -3.27
C ALA A 6 7.08 20.80 -2.87
N ALA A 7 6.33 21.71 -3.51
CA ALA A 7 4.89 21.86 -3.28
C ALA A 7 4.13 20.58 -3.62
N TRP A 8 4.44 19.91 -4.76
CA TRP A 8 3.75 18.69 -5.14
C TRP A 8 4.12 17.49 -4.25
N ILE A 9 5.39 17.35 -3.85
CA ILE A 9 5.81 16.32 -2.90
C ILE A 9 5.07 16.47 -1.57
N LEU A 10 4.96 17.69 -1.04
CA LEU A 10 4.21 17.98 0.18
C LEU A 10 2.70 17.68 -0.01
N ALA A 11 2.11 18.11 -1.11
CA ALA A 11 0.72 17.80 -1.44
C ALA A 11 0.48 16.28 -1.53
N SER A 12 1.42 15.54 -2.14
CA SER A 12 1.36 14.08 -2.24
C SER A 12 1.42 13.40 -0.87
N TYR A 13 2.21 13.92 0.06
CA TYR A 13 2.21 13.44 1.45
C TYR A 13 0.84 13.68 2.11
N VAL A 14 0.25 14.87 1.95
CA VAL A 14 -1.07 15.19 2.52
C VAL A 14 -2.18 14.32 1.92
N ILE A 15 -2.19 14.15 0.58
CA ILE A 15 -3.13 13.25 -0.11
C ILE A 15 -2.93 11.80 0.38
N GLY A 16 -1.69 11.36 0.46
CA GLY A 16 -1.33 10.05 1.01
C GLY A 16 -1.83 9.84 2.43
N SER A 17 -1.86 10.89 3.23
CA SER A 17 -2.31 10.87 4.63
C SER A 17 -3.82 10.66 4.79
N ILE A 18 -4.64 10.82 3.75
CA ILE A 18 -6.09 10.59 3.83
C ILE A 18 -6.36 9.13 4.23
N PRO A 19 -7.01 8.89 5.39
CA PRO A 19 -7.21 7.54 5.92
C PRO A 19 -8.51 6.92 5.40
N PHE A 20 -8.54 6.48 4.13
CA PHE A 20 -9.77 6.02 3.49
C PHE A 20 -10.47 4.89 4.23
N GLY A 21 -9.73 3.94 4.83
CA GLY A 21 -10.37 2.89 5.62
C GLY A 21 -11.13 3.44 6.82
N LEU A 22 -10.61 4.47 7.51
CA LEU A 22 -11.33 5.12 8.60
C LEU A 22 -12.52 5.97 8.09
N VAL A 23 -12.33 6.67 6.96
CA VAL A 23 -13.41 7.46 6.33
C VAL A 23 -14.57 6.56 5.95
N VAL A 24 -14.30 5.49 5.19
CA VAL A 24 -15.33 4.53 4.74
C VAL A 24 -16.03 3.87 5.94
N SER A 25 -15.27 3.43 6.97
CA SER A 25 -15.86 2.79 8.14
C SER A 25 -16.78 3.71 8.92
N LYS A 26 -16.41 4.99 9.07
CA LYS A 26 -17.26 5.97 9.76
C LYS A 26 -18.48 6.38 8.94
N LEU A 27 -18.32 6.60 7.63
CA LEU A 27 -19.42 7.06 6.78
C LEU A 27 -20.46 5.97 6.54
N LEU A 28 -20.04 4.76 6.18
CA LEU A 28 -20.95 3.68 5.78
C LEU A 28 -21.43 2.83 6.96
N PHE A 29 -20.59 2.63 7.98
CA PHE A 29 -20.89 1.70 9.08
C PHE A 29 -21.03 2.39 10.44
N LYS A 30 -20.80 3.71 10.53
CA LYS A 30 -20.84 4.49 11.78
C LYS A 30 -19.89 3.97 12.86
N GLN A 31 -18.81 3.27 12.46
CA GLN A 31 -17.86 2.62 13.38
C GLN A 31 -16.44 3.16 13.20
N ASP A 32 -15.68 3.20 14.29
CA ASP A 32 -14.27 3.60 14.26
C ASP A 32 -13.39 2.36 14.05
N LEU A 33 -12.83 2.21 12.84
CA LEU A 33 -12.00 1.07 12.43
C LEU A 33 -10.80 0.84 13.37
N ARG A 34 -10.32 1.89 14.06
CA ARG A 34 -9.19 1.79 15.00
C ARG A 34 -9.54 1.00 16.26
N LYS A 35 -10.84 0.86 16.57
CA LYS A 35 -11.36 0.09 17.71
C LYS A 35 -11.74 -1.34 17.31
N LEU A 36 -11.57 -1.74 16.04
CA LEU A 36 -12.02 -3.02 15.51
C LEU A 36 -10.86 -3.87 15.02
N GLY A 37 -10.97 -5.17 15.23
CA GLY A 37 -10.03 -6.16 14.71
C GLY A 37 -8.57 -5.87 15.09
N SER A 38 -7.71 -5.60 14.11
CA SER A 38 -6.30 -5.29 14.34
C SER A 38 -6.02 -3.83 14.73
N GLY A 39 -7.04 -2.97 14.76
CA GLY A 39 -6.89 -1.53 14.97
C GLY A 39 -6.24 -0.77 13.80
N ASN A 40 -5.79 -1.48 12.74
CA ASN A 40 -5.16 -0.86 11.58
C ASN A 40 -6.21 -0.24 10.65
N ILE A 41 -5.91 0.92 10.06
CA ILE A 41 -6.82 1.64 9.15
C ILE A 41 -6.84 1.14 7.70
N GLY A 42 -6.03 0.12 7.35
CA GLY A 42 -5.91 -0.38 6.00
C GLY A 42 -7.03 -1.34 5.57
N ALA A 43 -7.11 -1.57 4.26
CA ALA A 43 -8.14 -2.38 3.60
C ALA A 43 -8.31 -3.80 4.21
N THR A 44 -7.23 -4.48 4.62
CA THR A 44 -7.33 -5.82 5.25
C THR A 44 -8.15 -5.82 6.54
N ASN A 45 -8.08 -4.75 7.35
CA ASN A 45 -8.91 -4.65 8.55
C ASN A 45 -10.38 -4.36 8.18
N VAL A 46 -10.60 -3.59 7.11
CA VAL A 46 -11.94 -3.38 6.54
C VAL A 46 -12.54 -4.70 6.06
N LEU A 47 -11.76 -5.54 5.34
CA LEU A 47 -12.20 -6.87 4.90
C LEU A 47 -12.69 -7.74 6.07
N ARG A 48 -11.93 -7.74 7.15
CA ARG A 48 -12.22 -8.57 8.34
C ARG A 48 -13.50 -8.17 9.07
N ASN A 49 -13.83 -6.88 9.09
CA ASN A 49 -14.94 -6.35 9.87
C ASN A 49 -16.18 -6.02 9.02
N PHE A 50 -16.03 -5.66 7.75
CA PHE A 50 -17.11 -5.15 6.91
C PHE A 50 -17.29 -5.90 5.58
N GLY A 51 -16.40 -6.85 5.26
CA GLY A 51 -16.52 -7.70 4.07
C GLY A 51 -15.83 -7.14 2.83
N VAL A 52 -16.13 -7.79 1.67
CA VAL A 52 -15.34 -7.64 0.44
C VAL A 52 -15.60 -6.30 -0.26
N GLN A 53 -16.86 -5.85 -0.35
CA GLN A 53 -17.17 -4.60 -1.09
C GLN A 53 -16.46 -3.38 -0.52
N PRO A 54 -16.56 -3.06 0.80
CA PRO A 54 -15.81 -1.93 1.37
C PRO A 54 -14.29 -2.15 1.36
N PHE A 55 -13.82 -3.40 1.42
CA PHE A 55 -12.40 -3.72 1.22
C PHE A 55 -11.90 -3.27 -0.15
N ILE A 56 -12.64 -3.62 -1.23
CA ILE A 56 -12.27 -3.23 -2.60
C ILE A 56 -12.27 -1.71 -2.73
N ALA A 57 -13.30 -1.03 -2.23
CA ALA A 57 -13.39 0.42 -2.28
C ALA A 57 -12.17 1.09 -1.60
N VAL A 58 -11.84 0.68 -0.38
CA VAL A 58 -10.69 1.23 0.35
C VAL A 58 -9.37 0.89 -0.33
N MET A 59 -9.22 -0.33 -0.84
CA MET A 59 -8.03 -0.75 -1.58
C MET A 59 -7.82 0.13 -2.82
N LEU A 60 -8.86 0.33 -3.63
CA LEU A 60 -8.79 1.16 -4.83
C LEU A 60 -8.51 2.63 -4.51
N LEU A 61 -9.13 3.20 -3.48
CA LEU A 61 -8.88 4.56 -3.04
C LEU A 61 -7.43 4.74 -2.53
N ASP A 62 -6.91 3.77 -1.77
CA ASP A 62 -5.53 3.79 -1.30
C ASP A 62 -4.52 3.57 -2.45
N MET A 63 -4.87 2.81 -3.49
CA MET A 63 -4.06 2.72 -4.73
C MET A 63 -4.11 4.01 -5.53
N ALA A 64 -5.30 4.59 -5.69
CA ALA A 64 -5.52 5.80 -6.48
C ALA A 64 -4.67 6.98 -5.99
N LYS A 65 -4.48 7.15 -4.66
CA LYS A 65 -3.62 8.23 -4.15
C LYS A 65 -2.15 8.03 -4.52
N GLY A 66 -1.66 6.79 -4.59
CA GLY A 66 -0.31 6.47 -5.07
C GLY A 66 -0.16 6.74 -6.57
N ILE A 67 -1.15 6.30 -7.37
CA ILE A 67 -1.19 6.58 -8.82
C ILE A 67 -1.22 8.09 -9.07
N ALA A 68 -2.12 8.82 -8.39
CA ALA A 68 -2.27 10.26 -8.55
C ALA A 68 -0.99 11.02 -8.22
N ALA A 69 -0.27 10.65 -7.15
CA ALA A 69 0.99 11.29 -6.77
C ALA A 69 2.02 11.25 -7.90
N VAL A 70 2.16 10.09 -8.57
CA VAL A 70 3.10 9.91 -9.68
C VAL A 70 2.57 10.55 -10.97
N ALA A 71 1.33 10.26 -11.35
CA ALA A 71 0.76 10.69 -12.63
C ALA A 71 0.65 12.22 -12.72
N ILE A 72 0.15 12.88 -11.67
CA ILE A 72 0.07 14.34 -11.64
C ILE A 72 1.47 14.97 -11.57
N GLY A 73 2.42 14.37 -10.85
CA GLY A 73 3.83 14.82 -10.88
C GLY A 73 4.40 14.85 -12.30
N ARG A 74 4.15 13.78 -13.08
CA ARG A 74 4.53 13.73 -14.51
C ARG A 74 3.80 14.80 -15.35
N ALA A 75 2.50 14.95 -15.17
CA ALA A 75 1.69 15.96 -15.87
C ALA A 75 2.13 17.39 -15.56
N LEU A 76 2.66 17.62 -14.35
CA LEU A 76 3.25 18.89 -13.94
C LEU A 76 4.67 19.12 -14.53
N GLY A 77 5.22 18.17 -15.28
CA GLY A 77 6.55 18.26 -15.89
C GLY A 77 7.71 18.07 -14.91
N LEU A 78 7.51 17.38 -13.79
CA LEU A 78 8.57 17.18 -12.78
C LEU A 78 9.61 16.13 -13.20
N GLY A 79 9.34 15.41 -14.30
CA GLY A 79 10.18 14.30 -14.72
C GLY A 79 9.97 13.01 -13.88
N PRO A 80 10.57 11.89 -14.34
CA PRO A 80 10.31 10.58 -13.75
C PRO A 80 10.71 10.47 -12.27
N THR A 81 11.93 10.91 -11.94
CA THR A 81 12.49 10.78 -10.59
C THR A 81 11.71 11.58 -9.54
N LEU A 82 11.42 12.88 -9.79
CA LEU A 82 10.66 13.70 -8.83
C LEU A 82 9.21 13.24 -8.71
N SER A 83 8.61 12.72 -9.78
CA SER A 83 7.28 12.12 -9.73
C SER A 83 7.26 10.85 -8.87
N LEU A 84 8.32 10.05 -8.94
CA LEU A 84 8.47 8.87 -8.09
C LEU A 84 8.70 9.25 -6.62
N VAL A 85 9.46 10.33 -6.34
CA VAL A 85 9.62 10.89 -4.98
C VAL A 85 8.27 11.35 -4.43
N ALA A 86 7.41 11.97 -5.25
CA ALA A 86 6.04 12.30 -4.86
C ALA A 86 5.21 11.06 -4.53
N GLY A 87 5.36 9.97 -5.30
CA GLY A 87 4.78 8.67 -5.00
C GLY A 87 5.24 8.14 -3.63
N MET A 88 6.53 8.21 -3.34
CA MET A 88 7.08 7.83 -2.04
C MET A 88 6.53 8.70 -0.90
N ALA A 89 6.39 10.00 -1.11
CA ALA A 89 5.75 10.89 -0.14
C ALA A 89 4.30 10.48 0.16
N SER A 90 3.54 10.02 -0.84
CA SER A 90 2.19 9.46 -0.64
C SER A 90 2.20 8.18 0.19
N ILE A 91 3.17 7.29 0.00
CA ILE A 91 3.35 6.08 0.84
C ILE A 91 3.67 6.48 2.28
N ILE A 92 4.59 7.43 2.48
CA ILE A 92 4.95 7.95 3.81
C ILE A 92 3.72 8.57 4.47
N GLY A 93 2.93 9.36 3.74
CA GLY A 93 1.67 9.93 4.22
C GLY A 93 0.68 8.87 4.69
N HIS A 94 0.51 7.78 3.94
CA HIS A 94 -0.34 6.67 4.36
C HIS A 94 0.19 5.97 5.63
N ASN A 95 1.51 5.80 5.74
CA ASN A 95 2.15 5.10 6.85
C ASN A 95 2.20 5.93 8.13
N TRP A 96 2.37 7.23 7.99
CA TRP A 96 2.48 8.21 9.08
C TRP A 96 1.59 9.42 8.77
N SER A 97 0.26 9.20 8.83
CA SER A 97 -0.73 10.20 8.48
C SER A 97 -0.75 11.39 9.45
N VAL A 98 -0.61 12.60 8.91
CA VAL A 98 -0.76 13.84 9.69
C VAL A 98 -2.14 13.95 10.33
N PHE A 99 -3.18 13.45 9.68
CA PHE A 99 -4.56 13.48 10.20
C PHE A 99 -4.80 12.52 11.37
N LEU A 100 -3.86 11.61 11.63
CA LEU A 100 -3.97 10.59 12.68
C LEU A 100 -2.81 10.65 13.69
N GLY A 101 -2.20 11.82 13.87
CA GLY A 101 -1.06 12.00 14.78
C GLY A 101 0.11 11.08 14.41
N PHE A 102 0.40 10.99 13.11
CA PHE A 102 1.47 10.16 12.54
C PHE A 102 1.31 8.64 12.78
N LYS A 103 0.08 8.20 13.08
CA LYS A 103 -0.30 6.79 13.17
C LYS A 103 -1.13 6.42 11.95
N GLY A 104 -0.60 5.61 11.05
CA GLY A 104 -1.26 5.26 9.79
C GLY A 104 -1.29 3.77 9.49
N GLY A 105 -1.59 3.45 8.23
CA GLY A 105 -1.63 2.08 7.72
C GLY A 105 -0.25 1.48 7.46
N LYS A 106 -0.20 0.50 6.54
CA LYS A 106 1.04 -0.22 6.15
C LYS A 106 1.52 0.12 4.75
N GLY A 107 0.74 0.88 3.99
CA GLY A 107 1.12 1.41 2.70
C GLY A 107 1.06 0.43 1.51
N ILE A 108 0.65 -0.83 1.70
CA ILE A 108 0.71 -1.84 0.63
C ILE A 108 -0.11 -1.45 -0.60
N ALA A 109 -1.36 -1.04 -0.44
CA ALA A 109 -2.20 -0.62 -1.56
C ALA A 109 -1.66 0.67 -2.21
N THR A 110 -1.23 1.65 -1.41
CA THR A 110 -0.62 2.90 -1.91
C THR A 110 0.68 2.61 -2.67
N SER A 111 1.53 1.70 -2.16
CA SER A 111 2.74 1.24 -2.86
C SER A 111 2.39 0.55 -4.18
N GLY A 112 1.35 -0.31 -4.19
CA GLY A 112 0.84 -0.92 -5.41
C GLY A 112 0.45 0.13 -6.47
N GLY A 113 -0.21 1.21 -6.06
CA GLY A 113 -0.54 2.34 -6.94
C GLY A 113 0.71 3.05 -7.49
N VAL A 114 1.72 3.29 -6.66
CA VAL A 114 3.00 3.87 -7.11
C VAL A 114 3.72 2.94 -8.09
N ILE A 115 3.74 1.62 -7.82
CA ILE A 115 4.37 0.63 -8.70
C ILE A 115 3.67 0.63 -10.07
N ILE A 116 2.34 0.59 -10.10
CA ILE A 116 1.55 0.61 -11.34
C ILE A 116 1.83 1.88 -12.16
N ALA A 117 1.96 3.03 -11.51
CA ALA A 117 2.16 4.31 -12.19
C ALA A 117 3.60 4.56 -12.63
N ALA A 118 4.60 3.97 -11.97
CA ALA A 118 6.01 4.35 -12.16
C ALA A 118 6.89 3.26 -12.78
N TYR A 119 6.60 1.98 -12.53
CA TYR A 119 7.50 0.87 -12.89
C TYR A 119 7.04 0.13 -14.14
N PRO A 120 7.95 -0.58 -14.85
CA PRO A 120 7.60 -1.36 -16.02
C PRO A 120 6.68 -2.54 -15.64
N TRP A 121 5.88 -2.99 -16.60
CA TRP A 121 4.86 -4.02 -16.39
C TRP A 121 5.40 -5.34 -15.83
N GLN A 122 6.66 -5.70 -16.14
CA GLN A 122 7.31 -6.91 -15.62
C GLN A 122 7.42 -6.87 -14.09
N VAL A 123 7.81 -5.71 -13.53
CA VAL A 123 7.87 -5.51 -12.06
C VAL A 123 6.47 -5.62 -11.46
N ILE A 124 5.47 -5.03 -12.12
CA ILE A 124 4.06 -5.08 -11.67
C ILE A 124 3.58 -6.53 -11.59
N VAL A 125 3.81 -7.31 -12.66
CA VAL A 125 3.38 -8.71 -12.75
C VAL A 125 4.04 -9.57 -11.65
N VAL A 126 5.36 -9.41 -11.43
CA VAL A 126 6.07 -10.16 -10.39
C VAL A 126 5.51 -9.81 -9.01
N VAL A 127 5.39 -8.53 -8.68
CA VAL A 127 4.94 -8.10 -7.34
C VAL A 127 3.51 -8.52 -7.06
N ILE A 128 2.59 -8.32 -8.02
CA ILE A 128 1.19 -8.74 -7.88
C ILE A 128 1.08 -10.26 -7.88
N GLY A 129 1.83 -10.95 -8.76
CA GLY A 129 1.83 -12.41 -8.85
C GLY A 129 2.28 -13.07 -7.54
N VAL A 130 3.37 -12.60 -6.95
CA VAL A 130 3.86 -13.08 -5.64
C VAL A 130 2.81 -12.81 -4.54
N PHE A 131 2.22 -11.61 -4.52
CA PHE A 131 1.17 -11.28 -3.55
C PHE A 131 -0.01 -12.25 -3.66
N VAL A 132 -0.59 -12.35 -4.86
CA VAL A 132 -1.79 -13.17 -5.12
C VAL A 132 -1.51 -14.64 -4.84
N LEU A 133 -0.41 -15.19 -5.36
CA LEU A 133 -0.03 -16.58 -5.16
C LEU A 133 0.04 -16.94 -3.67
N LEU A 134 0.78 -16.15 -2.88
CA LEU A 134 0.96 -16.44 -1.47
C LEU A 134 -0.31 -16.18 -0.64
N VAL A 135 -1.15 -15.23 -1.01
CA VAL A 135 -2.46 -15.05 -0.37
C VAL A 135 -3.38 -16.24 -0.67
N LEU A 136 -3.40 -16.74 -1.90
CA LEU A 136 -4.23 -17.89 -2.28
C LEU A 136 -3.79 -19.17 -1.54
N VAL A 137 -2.47 -19.43 -1.48
CA VAL A 137 -1.91 -20.62 -0.84
C VAL A 137 -2.07 -20.56 0.68
N THR A 138 -1.68 -19.46 1.31
CA THR A 138 -1.63 -19.36 2.78
C THR A 138 -2.95 -18.89 3.41
N ARG A 139 -3.78 -18.18 2.64
CA ARG A 139 -4.95 -17.43 3.10
C ARG A 139 -4.61 -16.35 4.15
N ILE A 140 -3.36 -15.86 4.15
CA ILE A 140 -2.88 -14.85 5.09
C ILE A 140 -2.41 -13.62 4.31
N MET A 141 -3.14 -12.50 4.44
CA MET A 141 -2.85 -11.26 3.71
C MET A 141 -1.45 -10.70 4.02
N SER A 142 -0.98 -10.82 5.25
CA SER A 142 0.34 -10.29 5.64
C SER A 142 1.49 -11.09 5.03
N VAL A 143 1.34 -12.38 4.80
CA VAL A 143 2.35 -13.21 4.09
C VAL A 143 2.51 -12.72 2.66
N GLY A 144 1.41 -12.57 1.91
CA GLY A 144 1.46 -12.01 0.55
C GLY A 144 2.04 -10.60 0.51
N SER A 145 1.64 -9.74 1.47
CA SER A 145 2.13 -8.35 1.54
C SER A 145 3.64 -8.26 1.81
N ILE A 146 4.15 -9.03 2.75
CA ILE A 146 5.58 -9.05 3.10
C ILE A 146 6.40 -9.61 1.94
N ALA A 147 5.96 -10.72 1.35
CA ALA A 147 6.65 -11.34 0.23
C ALA A 147 6.66 -10.43 -1.03
N ALA A 148 5.53 -9.78 -1.34
CA ALA A 148 5.48 -8.80 -2.42
C ALA A 148 6.40 -7.59 -2.16
N ALA A 149 6.48 -7.13 -0.91
CA ALA A 149 7.39 -6.05 -0.53
C ALA A 149 8.87 -6.43 -0.71
N VAL A 150 9.24 -7.69 -0.43
CA VAL A 150 10.60 -8.21 -0.66
C VAL A 150 10.85 -8.47 -2.15
N ALA A 151 9.87 -9.00 -2.87
CA ALA A 151 9.99 -9.24 -4.31
C ALA A 151 10.15 -7.92 -5.11
N PHE A 152 9.63 -6.81 -4.61
CA PHE A 152 9.64 -5.53 -5.31
C PHE A 152 11.05 -5.01 -5.63
N PRO A 153 11.99 -4.81 -4.68
CA PRO A 153 13.34 -4.35 -5.00
C PRO A 153 14.11 -5.38 -5.85
N VAL A 154 13.87 -6.67 -5.68
CA VAL A 154 14.49 -7.73 -6.49
C VAL A 154 14.01 -7.62 -7.95
N ALA A 155 12.70 -7.51 -8.18
CA ALA A 155 12.15 -7.32 -9.52
C ALA A 155 12.62 -5.99 -10.14
N ALA A 156 12.63 -4.89 -9.37
CA ALA A 156 13.15 -3.62 -9.85
C ALA A 156 14.61 -3.73 -10.28
N LEU A 157 15.46 -4.38 -9.48
CA LEU A 157 16.86 -4.61 -9.81
C LEU A 157 17.01 -5.44 -11.10
N VAL A 158 16.28 -6.55 -11.22
CA VAL A 158 16.37 -7.45 -12.40
C VAL A 158 15.95 -6.75 -13.68
N PHE A 159 14.84 -6.03 -13.67
CA PHE A 159 14.25 -5.47 -14.89
C PHE A 159 14.75 -4.05 -15.22
N LEU A 160 15.48 -3.37 -14.32
CA LEU A 160 16.07 -2.04 -14.56
C LEU A 160 17.59 -2.06 -14.58
N TRP A 161 18.23 -3.24 -14.48
CA TRP A 161 19.70 -3.36 -14.37
C TRP A 161 20.48 -2.75 -15.54
N GLY A 162 19.98 -2.90 -16.77
CA GLY A 162 20.66 -2.41 -17.98
C GLY A 162 20.77 -0.88 -18.06
N ASP A 163 19.87 -0.17 -17.38
CA ASP A 163 19.76 1.30 -17.41
C ASP A 163 20.03 1.94 -16.04
N MET A 164 20.89 1.32 -15.22
CA MET A 164 21.12 1.75 -13.83
C MET A 164 21.47 3.22 -13.64
N ARG A 165 22.11 3.87 -14.63
CA ARG A 165 22.43 5.32 -14.55
C ARG A 165 21.16 6.18 -14.45
N ASP A 166 20.08 5.75 -15.13
CA ASP A 166 18.83 6.50 -15.18
C ASP A 166 17.84 6.04 -14.11
N TYR A 167 17.97 4.79 -13.60
CA TYR A 167 16.99 4.16 -12.71
C TYR A 167 17.45 3.90 -11.27
N TRP A 168 18.64 4.40 -10.84
CA TRP A 168 19.11 4.22 -9.46
C TRP A 168 18.09 4.69 -8.40
N ALA A 169 17.37 5.81 -8.68
CA ALA A 169 16.36 6.34 -7.79
C ALA A 169 15.17 5.36 -7.63
N TYR A 170 14.82 4.63 -8.69
CA TYR A 170 13.77 3.62 -8.67
C TYR A 170 14.15 2.45 -7.74
N ILE A 171 15.38 1.98 -7.84
CA ILE A 171 15.89 0.89 -7.00
C ILE A 171 15.95 1.32 -5.53
N ILE A 172 16.44 2.52 -5.23
CA ILE A 172 16.48 3.06 -3.87
C ILE A 172 15.05 3.17 -3.30
N ILE A 173 14.10 3.71 -4.05
CA ILE A 173 12.71 3.83 -3.59
C ILE A 173 12.06 2.47 -3.40
N ALA A 174 12.37 1.47 -4.24
CA ALA A 174 11.91 0.11 -4.05
C ALA A 174 12.43 -0.49 -2.74
N ILE A 175 13.73 -0.30 -2.43
CA ILE A 175 14.35 -0.75 -1.18
C ILE A 175 13.70 -0.05 0.03
N LEU A 176 13.56 1.28 -0.01
CA LEU A 176 12.92 2.04 1.07
C LEU A 176 11.47 1.62 1.29
N THR A 177 10.72 1.37 0.21
CA THR A 177 9.35 0.86 0.28
C THR A 177 9.29 -0.51 0.96
N CYS A 178 10.21 -1.42 0.62
CA CYS A 178 10.35 -2.72 1.27
C CYS A 178 10.64 -2.57 2.77
N VAL A 179 11.64 -1.76 3.13
CA VAL A 179 12.01 -1.51 4.54
C VAL A 179 10.83 -0.97 5.33
N PHE A 180 10.11 0.02 4.80
CA PHE A 180 8.92 0.57 5.46
C PHE A 180 7.80 -0.45 5.58
N ALA A 181 7.56 -1.26 4.54
CA ALA A 181 6.57 -2.32 4.59
C ALA A 181 6.89 -3.36 5.68
N ILE A 182 8.13 -3.84 5.76
CA ILE A 182 8.57 -4.79 6.79
C ILE A 182 8.43 -4.17 8.18
N TYR A 183 8.90 -2.93 8.38
CA TYR A 183 8.76 -2.22 9.65
C TYR A 183 7.30 -2.09 10.10
N LYS A 184 6.40 -1.72 9.17
CA LYS A 184 4.96 -1.59 9.43
C LYS A 184 4.26 -2.95 9.62
N HIS A 185 4.89 -4.06 9.22
CA HIS A 185 4.39 -5.41 9.44
C HIS A 185 4.99 -6.12 10.67
N ARG A 186 5.81 -5.47 11.49
CA ARG A 186 6.48 -6.08 12.64
C ARG A 186 5.54 -6.85 13.59
N GLU A 187 4.34 -6.34 13.84
CA GLU A 187 3.35 -7.03 14.68
C GLU A 187 2.73 -8.25 13.97
N ASN A 188 2.59 -8.20 12.64
CA ASN A 188 2.18 -9.37 11.86
C ASN A 188 3.27 -10.44 11.86
N ILE A 189 4.52 -10.04 11.71
CA ILE A 189 5.68 -10.96 11.75
C ILE A 189 5.72 -11.67 13.11
N LYS A 190 5.55 -10.93 14.22
CA LYS A 190 5.46 -11.54 15.56
C LYS A 190 4.33 -12.57 15.66
N ARG A 191 3.13 -12.25 15.14
CA ARG A 191 2.01 -13.21 15.14
C ARG A 191 2.23 -14.38 14.18
N LEU A 192 2.87 -14.17 13.03
CA LEU A 192 3.25 -15.24 12.11
C LEU A 192 4.22 -16.24 12.76
N MET A 193 5.23 -15.75 13.48
CA MET A 193 6.18 -16.59 14.20
C MET A 193 5.52 -17.43 15.31
N LYS A 194 4.41 -16.94 15.87
CA LYS A 194 3.61 -17.67 16.88
C LYS A 194 2.49 -18.53 16.28
N GLY A 195 2.29 -18.50 14.98
CA GLY A 195 1.15 -19.17 14.32
C GLY A 195 -0.22 -18.50 14.59
N GLU A 196 -0.23 -17.28 15.11
CA GLU A 196 -1.43 -16.53 15.54
C GLU A 196 -1.94 -15.52 14.49
N GLU A 197 -1.30 -15.40 13.33
CA GLU A 197 -1.74 -14.42 12.33
C GLU A 197 -3.07 -14.85 11.70
N PRO A 198 -4.11 -13.98 11.73
CA PRO A 198 -5.44 -14.36 11.27
C PRO A 198 -5.48 -14.66 9.76
N LYS A 199 -6.06 -15.81 9.40
CA LYS A 199 -6.38 -16.17 8.01
C LYS A 199 -7.63 -15.40 7.53
N ILE A 200 -7.75 -15.24 6.21
CA ILE A 200 -8.99 -14.79 5.57
C ILE A 200 -10.03 -15.89 5.82
N LYS A 201 -11.09 -15.57 6.57
CA LYS A 201 -12.18 -16.51 6.80
C LYS A 201 -12.96 -16.69 5.48
N SER A 202 -13.16 -17.93 5.06
CA SER A 202 -14.21 -18.24 4.10
C SER A 202 -15.55 -17.79 4.72
N ARG A 203 -16.32 -16.99 3.98
CA ARG A 203 -17.69 -16.63 4.40
C ARG A 203 -18.47 -17.93 4.51
N LYS A 204 -18.71 -18.45 5.72
CA LYS A 204 -19.78 -19.43 5.89
C LYS A 204 -21.05 -18.73 5.39
N ALA A 205 -21.74 -19.38 4.46
CA ALA A 205 -23.07 -18.94 4.06
C ALA A 205 -23.87 -18.63 5.33
N ALA A 206 -24.51 -17.46 5.35
CA ALA A 206 -25.48 -17.19 6.42
C ALA A 206 -26.45 -18.35 6.43
N PRO A 207 -26.88 -18.88 7.62
CA PRO A 207 -27.91 -19.85 7.65
C PRO A 207 -29.11 -19.25 6.92
N GLU A 208 -29.59 -19.93 5.89
CA GLU A 208 -30.88 -19.62 5.25
C GLU A 208 -31.97 -19.87 6.32
N GLY A 209 -32.70 -18.84 6.61
CA GLY A 209 -33.94 -18.97 7.40
C GLY A 209 -33.88 -18.38 8.81
N VAL A 210 -34.41 -17.21 9.01
CA VAL A 210 -35.70 -17.00 9.72
C VAL A 210 -36.37 -15.78 9.09
#